data_6d358a448f1415210a4a767d43d17451
#
_entry.id   6d358a448f1415210a4a767d43d17451
#
_cell.length_a   1.000
_cell.length_b   1.000
_cell.length_c   1.000
_cell.angle_alpha   90.00
_cell.angle_beta   90.00
_cell.angle_gamma   90.00
#
_symmetry.space_group_name_H-M   'P 1'
#
loop_
_entity.id
_entity.type
_entity.pdbx_description
1 polymer ?
#
loop_
_entity_poly.entity_id
_entity_poly.type
_entity_poly.pdbx_seq_one_letter_code
_entity_poly.pdbx_strand_id
1 'polypeptide(L)'
;MKATTLCYIEKDGCYLMLHRIKKKNDVNEGKWIGVGGHIEENESPDECIWREVKEETGLSLDNCRPRGLVTFVSDTFEGEWMHLFTATEFSGQICDCNEGVLKWIPKNEVSSLPLWEGDRIFLDLLTKDLPYFQLKLVYRGDSLTEAILDGKQLTI
;
A
#
# COMPACT_ATOMS: atom_id res chain seq x y z
N MET A 1 15.46 8.57 -3.03
CA MET A 1 14.41 7.51 -3.01
C MET A 1 14.38 6.85 -1.63
N LYS A 2 13.24 6.87 -0.99
CA LYS A 2 13.05 6.19 0.29
C LYS A 2 12.51 4.77 0.07
N ALA A 3 12.75 3.87 1.00
CA ALA A 3 12.27 2.50 0.95
C ALA A 3 11.10 2.33 1.92
N THR A 4 9.98 1.82 1.42
CA THR A 4 8.74 1.67 2.19
C THR A 4 8.12 0.30 1.97
N THR A 5 7.11 0.00 2.77
CA THR A 5 6.28 -1.20 2.64
C THR A 5 4.81 -0.83 2.66
N LEU A 6 4.00 -1.65 2.03
CA LEU A 6 2.55 -1.53 2.06
C LEU A 6 1.93 -2.92 2.01
N CYS A 7 0.97 -3.19 2.89
CA CYS A 7 0.26 -4.47 2.93
C CYS A 7 -1.24 -4.27 2.83
N TYR A 8 -1.87 -5.07 1.99
CA TYR A 8 -3.32 -5.20 1.96
C TYR A 8 -3.69 -6.50 2.67
N ILE A 9 -4.27 -6.37 3.86
CA ILE A 9 -4.69 -7.50 4.69
C ILE A 9 -6.10 -7.88 4.27
N GLU A 10 -6.31 -9.16 3.96
CA GLU A 10 -7.58 -9.66 3.44
C GLU A 10 -8.34 -10.48 4.47
N LYS A 11 -9.65 -10.26 4.56
CA LYS A 11 -10.55 -11.06 5.35
C LYS A 11 -11.98 -10.95 4.80
N ASP A 12 -12.63 -12.09 4.58
CA ASP A 12 -14.05 -12.14 4.16
C ASP A 12 -14.35 -11.28 2.94
N GLY A 13 -13.46 -11.30 1.95
CA GLY A 13 -13.63 -10.53 0.71
C GLY A 13 -13.38 -9.04 0.85
N CYS A 14 -12.80 -8.61 1.98
CA CYS A 14 -12.47 -7.21 2.26
C CYS A 14 -10.97 -7.01 2.37
N TYR A 15 -10.52 -5.78 2.13
CA TYR A 15 -9.19 -5.30 2.53
C TYR A 15 -9.30 -4.40 3.74
N LEU A 16 -8.33 -4.49 4.64
CA LEU A 16 -8.19 -3.52 5.73
C LEU A 16 -7.55 -2.26 5.16
N MET A 17 -8.32 -1.18 5.12
CA MET A 17 -7.88 0.09 4.55
C MET A 17 -7.73 1.15 5.63
N LEU A 18 -6.72 2.00 5.47
CA LEU A 18 -6.47 3.13 6.35
C LEU A 18 -6.88 4.42 5.63
N HIS A 19 -7.85 5.13 6.20
CA HIS A 19 -8.25 6.45 5.73
C HIS A 19 -7.38 7.49 6.44
N ARG A 20 -6.51 8.17 5.69
CA ARG A 20 -5.49 9.10 6.21
C ARG A 20 -6.11 10.46 6.54
N ILE A 21 -6.73 10.60 7.69
CA ILE A 21 -7.46 11.82 8.09
C ILE A 21 -7.01 12.43 9.42
N LYS A 22 -6.06 11.79 10.12
CA LYS A 22 -5.62 12.27 11.44
C LYS A 22 -4.31 13.04 11.42
N LYS A 23 -3.51 12.94 10.34
CA LYS A 23 -2.21 13.58 10.22
C LYS A 23 -2.30 14.74 9.24
N LYS A 24 -1.97 15.97 9.69
CA LYS A 24 -1.96 17.16 8.85
C LYS A 24 -0.72 17.19 7.96
N ASN A 25 -0.85 17.79 6.77
CA ASN A 25 0.24 17.93 5.79
C ASN A 25 0.82 16.58 5.34
N ASP A 26 0.00 15.53 5.43
CA ASP A 26 0.34 14.21 4.96
C ASP A 26 0.14 14.16 3.45
N VAL A 27 1.12 13.64 2.71
CA VAL A 27 1.01 13.45 1.26
C VAL A 27 -0.20 12.61 0.87
N ASN A 28 -0.60 11.69 1.75
CA ASN A 28 -1.78 10.83 1.58
C ASN A 28 -3.05 11.39 2.22
N GLU A 29 -3.05 12.66 2.66
CA GLU A 29 -4.19 13.24 3.37
C GLU A 29 -5.50 13.07 2.60
N GLY A 30 -6.51 12.55 3.28
CA GLY A 30 -7.83 12.28 2.70
C GLY A 30 -7.92 11.02 1.84
N LYS A 31 -6.80 10.36 1.56
CA LYS A 31 -6.80 9.15 0.73
C LYS A 31 -6.88 7.89 1.58
N TRP A 32 -7.32 6.82 0.94
CA TRP A 32 -7.33 5.48 1.51
C TRP A 32 -6.13 4.71 0.99
N ILE A 33 -5.41 4.07 1.89
CA ILE A 33 -4.24 3.25 1.54
C ILE A 33 -4.27 1.94 2.34
N GLY A 34 -3.37 1.02 2.00
CA GLY A 34 -3.09 -0.15 2.83
C GLY A 34 -2.32 0.26 4.08
N VAL A 35 -1.74 -0.71 4.76
CA VAL A 35 -1.00 -0.53 6.01
C VAL A 35 0.49 -0.76 5.74
N GLY A 36 1.34 0.14 6.19
CA GLY A 36 2.78 0.01 6.03
C GLY A 36 3.51 1.26 6.44
N GLY A 37 4.79 1.33 6.13
CA GLY A 37 5.61 2.47 6.50
C GLY A 37 7.05 2.34 6.02
N HIS A 38 7.91 3.19 6.57
CA HIS A 38 9.32 3.25 6.19
C HIS A 38 10.10 2.06 6.72
N ILE A 39 10.96 1.50 5.89
CA ILE A 39 11.93 0.48 6.29
C ILE A 39 13.01 1.17 7.12
N GLU A 40 13.25 0.69 8.33
CA GLU A 40 14.27 1.22 9.22
C GLU A 40 15.65 0.63 8.90
N GLU A 41 16.68 1.27 9.43
CA GLU A 41 18.05 0.78 9.24
C GLU A 41 18.18 -0.65 9.76
N ASN A 42 18.84 -1.51 8.96
CA ASN A 42 19.07 -2.93 9.25
C ASN A 42 17.79 -3.80 9.27
N GLU A 43 16.68 -3.27 8.80
CA GLU A 43 15.41 -3.97 8.73
C GLU A 43 15.17 -4.49 7.32
N SER A 44 14.73 -5.75 7.19
CA SER A 44 14.28 -6.26 5.89
C SER A 44 12.87 -5.76 5.59
N PRO A 45 12.42 -5.81 4.32
CA PRO A 45 11.03 -5.49 4.01
C PRO A 45 10.02 -6.34 4.80
N ASP A 46 10.29 -7.62 4.99
CA ASP A 46 9.42 -8.52 5.78
C ASP A 46 9.34 -8.08 7.24
N GLU A 47 10.47 -7.77 7.85
CA GLU A 47 10.52 -7.29 9.23
C GLU A 47 9.76 -5.97 9.38
N CYS A 48 9.92 -5.08 8.41
CA CYS A 48 9.23 -3.79 8.38
C CYS A 48 7.71 -3.96 8.36
N ILE A 49 7.20 -4.78 7.46
CA ILE A 49 5.74 -4.90 7.33
C ILE A 49 5.11 -5.56 8.55
N TRP A 50 5.78 -6.53 9.16
CA TRP A 50 5.30 -7.14 10.39
C TRP A 50 5.25 -6.13 11.53
N ARG A 51 6.29 -5.30 11.66
CA ARG A 51 6.35 -4.25 12.67
C ARG A 51 5.28 -3.18 12.43
N GLU A 52 5.20 -2.66 11.20
CA GLU A 52 4.25 -1.59 10.85
C GLU A 52 2.79 -2.02 11.01
N VAL A 53 2.46 -3.24 10.61
CA VAL A 53 1.10 -3.76 10.79
C VAL A 53 0.77 -3.84 12.29
N LYS A 54 1.69 -4.32 13.10
CA LYS A 54 1.47 -4.40 14.54
C LYS A 54 1.29 -3.02 15.17
N GLU A 55 2.14 -2.08 14.81
CA GLU A 55 2.09 -0.71 15.35
C GLU A 55 0.81 0.02 14.92
N GLU A 56 0.44 -0.08 13.65
CA GLU A 56 -0.70 0.69 13.11
C GLU A 56 -2.05 0.05 13.39
N THR A 57 -2.13 -1.26 13.45
CA THR A 57 -3.43 -1.96 13.54
C THR A 57 -3.64 -2.75 14.82
N GLY A 58 -2.57 -3.14 15.51
CA GLY A 58 -2.64 -4.08 16.63
C GLY A 58 -2.66 -5.54 16.21
N LEU A 59 -2.77 -5.81 14.91
CA LEU A 59 -2.79 -7.18 14.39
C LEU A 59 -1.37 -7.74 14.28
N SER A 60 -1.25 -9.05 14.49
CA SER A 60 -0.02 -9.80 14.25
C SER A 60 -0.20 -10.67 13.02
N LEU A 61 0.64 -10.47 12.00
CA LEU A 61 0.57 -11.26 10.79
C LEU A 61 1.11 -12.67 11.03
N ASP A 62 0.42 -13.68 10.50
CA ASP A 62 0.87 -15.08 10.50
C ASP A 62 1.43 -15.46 9.14
N ASN A 63 1.04 -14.75 8.09
CA ASN A 63 1.66 -14.86 6.77
C ASN A 63 1.82 -13.47 6.15
N CYS A 64 2.68 -13.39 5.14
CA CYS A 64 2.89 -12.18 4.40
C CYS A 64 3.51 -12.55 3.05
N ARG A 65 2.79 -12.29 1.96
CA ARG A 65 3.23 -12.65 0.62
C ARG A 65 3.75 -11.41 -0.11
N PRO A 66 5.03 -11.38 -0.53
CA PRO A 66 5.52 -10.33 -1.41
C PRO A 66 4.82 -10.42 -2.77
N ARG A 67 4.28 -9.31 -3.24
CA ARG A 67 3.53 -9.29 -4.50
C ARG A 67 4.28 -8.53 -5.59
N GLY A 68 5.00 -7.49 -5.22
CA GLY A 68 5.73 -6.69 -6.18
C GLY A 68 6.50 -5.55 -5.55
N LEU A 69 7.26 -4.85 -6.39
CA LEU A 69 7.95 -3.61 -6.03
C LEU A 69 7.35 -2.49 -6.87
N VAL A 70 6.87 -1.45 -6.20
CA VAL A 70 6.30 -0.27 -6.85
C VAL A 70 7.29 0.89 -6.71
N THR A 71 7.74 1.42 -7.83
CA THR A 71 8.64 2.57 -7.87
C THR A 71 7.83 3.83 -8.15
N PHE A 72 7.76 4.74 -7.19
CA PHE A 72 7.10 6.02 -7.35
C PHE A 72 8.11 7.09 -7.73
N VAL A 73 7.85 7.77 -8.83
CA VAL A 73 8.61 8.92 -9.29
C VAL A 73 7.69 10.13 -9.26
N SER A 74 8.14 11.23 -8.68
CA SER A 74 7.33 12.44 -8.56
C SER A 74 8.21 13.67 -8.77
N ASP A 75 7.63 14.70 -9.36
CA ASP A 75 8.26 16.02 -9.48
C ASP A 75 8.01 16.89 -8.23
N THR A 76 7.16 16.44 -7.32
CA THR A 76 6.73 17.22 -6.15
C THR A 76 7.21 16.60 -4.83
N PHE A 77 7.20 15.27 -4.74
CA PHE A 77 7.55 14.54 -3.52
C PHE A 77 8.79 13.69 -3.73
N GLU A 78 9.43 13.32 -2.63
CA GLU A 78 10.51 12.34 -2.69
C GLU A 78 9.97 11.03 -3.26
N GLY A 79 10.66 10.45 -4.24
CA GLY A 79 10.30 9.16 -4.78
C GLY A 79 10.51 8.04 -3.78
N GLU A 80 9.91 6.88 -4.05
CA GLU A 80 10.04 5.75 -3.15
C GLU A 80 10.01 4.40 -3.87
N TRP A 81 10.67 3.45 -3.25
CA TRP A 81 10.54 2.04 -3.60
C TRP A 81 9.66 1.38 -2.55
N MET A 82 8.44 1.05 -2.93
CA MET A 82 7.44 0.49 -2.04
C MET A 82 7.33 -1.02 -2.27
N HIS A 83 7.67 -1.78 -1.25
CA HIS A 83 7.49 -3.23 -1.26
C HIS A 83 6.05 -3.57 -0.94
N LEU A 84 5.36 -4.19 -1.88
CA LEU A 84 3.93 -4.47 -1.82
C LEU A 84 3.67 -5.90 -1.37
N PHE A 85 2.83 -6.05 -0.36
CA PHE A 85 2.48 -7.35 0.24
C PHE A 85 0.98 -7.54 0.32
N THR A 86 0.56 -8.80 0.41
CA THR A 86 -0.78 -9.19 0.86
C THR A 86 -0.66 -10.17 2.00
N ALA A 87 -1.66 -10.20 2.88
CA ALA A 87 -1.71 -11.13 4.01
C ALA A 87 -3.16 -11.61 4.19
N THR A 88 -3.31 -12.90 4.50
CA THR A 88 -4.63 -13.53 4.68
C THR A 88 -4.79 -14.18 6.05
N GLU A 89 -3.69 -14.33 6.79
CA GLU A 89 -3.70 -14.98 8.11
C GLU A 89 -3.08 -14.04 9.15
N PHE A 90 -3.84 -13.76 10.19
CA PHE A 90 -3.42 -12.85 11.25
C PHE A 90 -4.21 -13.15 12.52
N SER A 91 -3.73 -12.60 13.64
CA SER A 91 -4.38 -12.72 14.94
C SER A 91 -4.39 -11.37 15.63
N GLY A 92 -5.11 -11.28 16.75
CA GLY A 92 -5.22 -10.06 17.54
C GLY A 92 -6.47 -9.25 17.21
N GLN A 93 -6.55 -8.06 17.77
CA GLN A 93 -7.68 -7.15 17.61
C GLN A 93 -7.20 -5.80 17.09
N ILE A 94 -8.00 -5.20 16.24
CA ILE A 94 -7.72 -3.87 15.71
C ILE A 94 -7.77 -2.85 16.83
N CYS A 95 -6.74 -2.02 16.92
CA CYS A 95 -6.68 -0.88 17.82
C CYS A 95 -6.73 0.43 17.03
N ASP A 96 -6.91 1.54 17.74
CA ASP A 96 -6.92 2.86 17.10
C ASP A 96 -5.57 3.18 16.47
N CYS A 97 -5.63 3.72 15.26
CA CYS A 97 -4.45 4.16 14.52
C CYS A 97 -4.28 5.68 14.68
N ASN A 98 -3.05 6.13 14.91
CA ASN A 98 -2.73 7.55 15.08
C ASN A 98 -2.81 8.33 13.77
N GLU A 99 -2.74 7.67 12.62
CA GLU A 99 -2.66 8.32 11.31
C GLU A 99 -4.02 8.43 10.61
N GLY A 100 -5.01 7.67 11.06
CA GLY A 100 -6.32 7.69 10.44
C GLY A 100 -7.27 6.68 11.03
N VAL A 101 -8.28 6.33 10.25
CA VAL A 101 -9.32 5.37 10.63
C VAL A 101 -9.17 4.10 9.82
N LEU A 102 -9.10 2.97 10.50
CA LEU A 102 -9.04 1.65 9.87
C LEU A 102 -10.46 1.13 9.61
N LYS A 103 -10.67 0.58 8.42
CA LYS A 103 -11.97 0.02 8.06
C LYS A 103 -11.78 -1.15 7.08
N TRP A 104 -12.56 -2.20 7.28
CA TRP A 104 -12.67 -3.29 6.31
C TRP A 104 -13.56 -2.84 5.16
N ILE A 105 -13.00 -2.78 3.96
CA ILE A 105 -13.71 -2.34 2.75
C ILE A 105 -13.83 -3.53 1.79
N PRO A 106 -15.03 -3.86 1.30
CA PRO A 106 -15.17 -4.89 0.28
C PRO A 106 -14.27 -4.60 -0.92
N LYS A 107 -13.61 -5.63 -1.43
CA LYS A 107 -12.65 -5.47 -2.54
C LYS A 107 -13.26 -4.79 -3.75
N ASN A 108 -14.53 -5.07 -4.05
CA ASN A 108 -15.22 -4.46 -5.19
C ASN A 108 -15.63 -2.99 -4.97
N GLU A 109 -15.47 -2.47 -3.77
CA GLU A 109 -15.76 -1.08 -3.45
C GLU A 109 -14.52 -0.23 -3.30
N VAL A 110 -13.33 -0.83 -3.20
CA VAL A 110 -12.08 -0.11 -2.95
C VAL A 110 -11.79 0.91 -4.06
N SER A 111 -12.03 0.56 -5.32
CA SER A 111 -11.73 1.43 -6.45
C SER A 111 -12.58 2.70 -6.50
N SER A 112 -13.71 2.74 -5.77
CA SER A 112 -14.57 3.93 -5.70
C SER A 112 -14.14 4.91 -4.60
N LEU A 113 -13.17 4.54 -3.77
CA LEU A 113 -12.65 5.41 -2.72
C LEU A 113 -11.68 6.45 -3.28
N PRO A 114 -11.45 7.57 -2.55
CA PRO A 114 -10.35 8.47 -2.87
C PRO A 114 -9.01 7.77 -2.73
N LEU A 115 -8.41 7.44 -3.86
CA LEU A 115 -7.12 6.75 -3.97
C LEU A 115 -6.19 7.55 -4.86
N TRP A 116 -4.89 7.30 -4.74
CA TRP A 116 -3.95 7.66 -5.78
C TRP A 116 -4.28 6.85 -7.05
N GLU A 117 -4.19 7.49 -8.21
CA GLU A 117 -4.54 6.82 -9.49
C GLU A 117 -3.73 5.53 -9.70
N GLY A 118 -2.44 5.57 -9.35
CA GLY A 118 -1.56 4.41 -9.50
C GLY A 118 -1.91 3.26 -8.57
N ASP A 119 -2.51 3.55 -7.42
CA ASP A 119 -2.95 2.51 -6.49
C ASP A 119 -4.05 1.65 -7.10
N ARG A 120 -4.89 2.22 -7.95
CA ARG A 120 -5.90 1.45 -8.69
C ARG A 120 -5.26 0.41 -9.60
N ILE A 121 -4.10 0.74 -10.18
CA ILE A 121 -3.38 -0.19 -11.05
C ILE A 121 -2.89 -1.40 -10.26
N PHE A 122 -2.15 -1.19 -9.17
CA PHE A 122 -1.63 -2.35 -8.45
C PHE A 122 -2.73 -3.09 -7.68
N LEU A 123 -3.79 -2.43 -7.23
CA LEU A 123 -4.93 -3.12 -6.65
C LEU A 123 -5.60 -4.06 -7.65
N ASP A 124 -5.71 -3.65 -8.91
CA ASP A 124 -6.20 -4.53 -9.97
C ASP A 124 -5.25 -5.72 -10.18
N LEU A 125 -3.95 -5.48 -10.20
CA LEU A 125 -2.96 -6.56 -10.32
C LEU A 125 -3.04 -7.54 -9.16
N LEU A 126 -3.33 -7.07 -7.94
CA LEU A 126 -3.46 -7.92 -6.77
C LEU A 126 -4.67 -8.86 -6.82
N THR A 127 -5.69 -8.54 -7.63
CA THR A 127 -6.84 -9.44 -7.81
C THR A 127 -6.52 -10.66 -8.66
N LYS A 128 -5.35 -10.67 -9.29
CA LYS A 128 -4.88 -11.74 -10.17
C LYS A 128 -3.79 -12.53 -9.48
N ASP A 129 -3.69 -13.82 -9.79
CA ASP A 129 -2.60 -14.67 -9.29
C ASP A 129 -1.38 -14.50 -10.21
N LEU A 130 -0.70 -13.37 -10.05
CA LEU A 130 0.47 -13.02 -10.85
C LEU A 130 1.77 -13.37 -10.13
N PRO A 131 2.85 -13.66 -10.90
CA PRO A 131 4.20 -13.67 -10.34
C PRO A 131 4.55 -12.29 -9.76
N TYR A 132 5.60 -12.25 -8.95
CA TYR A 132 6.14 -11.00 -8.44
C TYR A 132 6.41 -10.04 -9.60
N PHE A 133 5.93 -8.80 -9.48
CA PHE A 133 6.04 -7.81 -10.55
C PHE A 133 6.80 -6.56 -10.10
N GLN A 134 7.24 -5.77 -11.07
CA GLN A 134 7.81 -4.45 -10.84
C GLN A 134 6.95 -3.43 -11.60
N LEU A 135 6.44 -2.45 -10.86
CA LEU A 135 5.57 -1.41 -11.41
C LEU A 135 6.18 -0.05 -11.12
N LYS A 136 6.41 0.73 -12.17
CA LYS A 136 6.86 2.12 -12.04
C LYS A 136 5.71 3.06 -12.33
N LEU A 137 5.48 3.99 -11.43
CA LEU A 137 4.43 5.00 -11.52
C LEU A 137 5.06 6.38 -11.49
N VAL A 138 4.78 7.19 -12.49
CA VAL A 138 5.33 8.55 -12.61
C VAL A 138 4.20 9.55 -12.45
N TYR A 139 4.37 10.46 -11.50
CA TYR A 139 3.41 11.51 -11.19
C TYR A 139 3.97 12.90 -11.51
N ARG A 140 3.10 13.76 -11.99
CA ARG A 140 3.31 15.22 -12.04
C ARG A 140 2.24 15.86 -11.17
N GLY A 141 2.65 16.47 -10.06
CA GLY A 141 1.70 16.88 -9.04
C GLY A 141 0.91 15.66 -8.57
N ASP A 142 -0.42 15.76 -8.61
CA ASP A 142 -1.32 14.68 -8.22
C ASP A 142 -1.72 13.77 -9.37
N SER A 143 -1.24 14.02 -10.59
CA SER A 143 -1.65 13.29 -11.79
C SER A 143 -0.67 12.20 -12.15
N LEU A 144 -1.18 10.99 -12.39
CA LEU A 144 -0.40 9.89 -12.93
C LEU A 144 -0.18 10.13 -14.43
N THR A 145 1.08 10.25 -14.85
CA THR A 145 1.42 10.51 -16.26
C THR A 145 1.95 9.28 -16.97
N GLU A 146 2.46 8.30 -16.24
CA GLU A 146 3.09 7.14 -16.84
C GLU A 146 3.04 5.95 -15.89
N ALA A 147 2.80 4.75 -16.42
CA ALA A 147 2.84 3.50 -15.67
C ALA A 147 3.55 2.44 -16.51
N ILE A 148 4.54 1.78 -15.95
CA ILE A 148 5.36 0.79 -16.63
C ILE A 148 5.37 -0.49 -15.80
N LEU A 149 4.87 -1.58 -16.37
CA LEU A 149 4.80 -2.89 -15.71
C LEU A 149 5.80 -3.85 -16.33
N ASP A 150 6.76 -4.32 -15.53
CA ASP A 150 7.81 -5.24 -15.98
C ASP A 150 8.48 -4.79 -17.28
N GLY A 151 8.76 -3.48 -17.36
CA GLY A 151 9.41 -2.86 -18.51
C GLY A 151 8.48 -2.49 -19.66
N LYS A 152 7.18 -2.75 -19.55
CA LYS A 152 6.19 -2.44 -20.61
C LYS A 152 5.28 -1.30 -20.19
N GLN A 153 5.17 -0.31 -21.05
CA GLN A 153 4.30 0.83 -20.78
C GLN A 153 2.83 0.45 -20.85
N LEU A 154 2.09 0.87 -19.82
CA LEU A 154 0.64 0.67 -19.77
C LEU A 154 -0.06 1.90 -20.34
N THR A 155 -1.23 1.68 -20.92
CA THR A 155 -2.13 2.76 -21.34
C THR A 155 -2.92 3.22 -20.10
N ILE A 156 -2.88 4.52 -19.85
CA ILE A 156 -3.59 5.13 -18.72
C ILE A 156 -4.51 6.27 -19.16
#